data_d3dbc7952137f3cd97b5b3517c5a24a3
#
_entry.id   d3dbc7952137f3cd97b5b3517c5a24a3
#
_cell.length_a   1.000
_cell.length_b   1.000
_cell.length_c   1.000
_cell.angle_alpha   90.00
_cell.angle_beta   90.00
_cell.angle_gamma   90.00
#
_symmetry.space_group_name_H-M   'P 1'
#
loop_
_entity.id
_entity.type
_entity.pdbx_description
1 polymer ?
#
loop_
_entity_poly.entity_id
_entity_poly.type
_entity_poly.pdbx_seq_one_letter_code
_entity_poly.pdbx_strand_id
1 'polypeptide(L)'
;MNICEIRDPTFLRRMDEKELQKLCGELREFIIEGVSHTGGHLSSNLGLVELTVALHRVFEVPRDKIIFDVGHQCYTHKLLTGRAAAFDTLRCTDGLSGFQCREESPCDCYEGGHAGTSLSAALGFAMAREARGGKEAVVAVIGDGALGNGLAYEALNHIGDYQKPLIIILNDNRMSISANVGALHNSLERIRLHRGYRSAKSRTKAALRRIPVVGDAMVHGVEQVKEDLKRLYLRDGALFEEMGITYYGPVNGHDLGELDAFLRVAKEAEKPVLLHVITEKGHGCDFCRDDPDGIWHGVGAFDAQSGRRPVAGGTTQGKAISETLMKLAAEDERIYAITPAMTTGAHLTEFAKKYPKRFIDAGIAEEHALVLANALALSDMKPYVTIYSTFLQRGYDQVNHDIARMGGDVVVGIDRCGVIGEDGVSHQGIFDVSLLLPIPGITLAQGKDAAESARLLATGFATEGPYLLRYSKNTMQEQALCTEPLPVGRWERLHTGEMTVISYGDFVGEAEEARRLLELDGIAMGLVNARFLKPFDTEMMDALLAEGKPLLIYEEVAAIGGLGSLLQQYAAERDSKTPVHVLALPDRWIYHGKRRELLRRMDLDAAGLRKAVRELLGR
;
A
#
# COMPACT_ATOMS: atom_id res chain seq x y z
N MET A 1 25.82 -20.61 7.35
CA MET A 1 25.80 -19.78 8.60
C MET A 1 24.43 -19.95 9.24
N ASN A 2 24.32 -19.95 10.58
CA ASN A 2 22.98 -19.93 11.20
C ASN A 2 22.43 -18.49 11.16
N ILE A 3 21.42 -18.25 10.31
CA ILE A 3 20.85 -16.91 10.09
C ILE A 3 20.21 -16.37 11.37
N CYS A 4 19.61 -17.22 12.21
CA CYS A 4 19.01 -16.81 13.48
C CYS A 4 20.03 -16.25 14.51
N GLU A 5 21.33 -16.47 14.30
CA GLU A 5 22.40 -15.97 15.18
C GLU A 5 22.94 -14.60 14.73
N ILE A 6 22.52 -14.08 13.57
CA ILE A 6 22.94 -12.77 13.09
C ILE A 6 22.39 -11.69 14.03
N ARG A 7 23.29 -10.85 14.57
CA ARG A 7 22.94 -9.73 15.46
C ARG A 7 23.11 -8.36 14.80
N ASP A 8 24.13 -8.24 13.96
CA ASP A 8 24.45 -7.03 13.21
C ASP A 8 25.15 -7.38 11.90
N PRO A 9 25.19 -6.48 10.90
CA PRO A 9 25.75 -6.77 9.58
C PRO A 9 27.28 -6.64 9.47
N THR A 10 28.00 -6.37 10.54
CA THR A 10 29.45 -6.03 10.49
C THR A 10 30.30 -7.18 9.94
N PHE A 11 29.87 -8.43 10.14
CA PHE A 11 30.56 -9.63 9.63
C PHE A 11 30.66 -9.65 8.10
N LEU A 12 29.74 -9.02 7.36
CA LEU A 12 29.73 -8.96 5.88
C LEU A 12 31.02 -8.36 5.31
N ARG A 13 31.68 -7.47 6.05
CA ARG A 13 32.94 -6.82 5.62
C ARG A 13 34.11 -7.76 5.53
N ARG A 14 34.08 -8.90 6.23
CA ARG A 14 35.14 -9.91 6.29
C ARG A 14 34.92 -11.06 5.32
N MET A 15 33.73 -11.19 4.75
CA MET A 15 33.35 -12.27 3.82
C MET A 15 33.90 -12.00 2.43
N ASP A 16 34.38 -13.06 1.79
CA ASP A 16 34.72 -13.02 0.38
C ASP A 16 33.47 -13.11 -0.53
N GLU A 17 33.64 -12.95 -1.84
CA GLU A 17 32.52 -12.95 -2.81
C GLU A 17 31.77 -14.29 -2.82
N LYS A 18 32.45 -15.41 -2.66
CA LYS A 18 31.82 -16.75 -2.66
C LYS A 18 31.00 -16.97 -1.39
N GLU A 19 31.53 -16.54 -0.25
CA GLU A 19 30.82 -16.58 1.04
C GLU A 19 29.57 -15.71 1.00
N LEU A 20 29.66 -14.49 0.43
CA LEU A 20 28.53 -13.59 0.26
C LEU A 20 27.45 -14.16 -0.68
N GLN A 21 27.85 -14.77 -1.82
CA GLN A 21 26.91 -15.42 -2.73
C GLN A 21 26.17 -16.58 -2.05
N LYS A 22 26.91 -17.39 -1.26
CA LYS A 22 26.30 -18.47 -0.46
C LYS A 22 25.31 -17.90 0.55
N LEU A 23 25.69 -16.85 1.28
CA LEU A 23 24.80 -16.19 2.23
C LEU A 23 23.54 -15.65 1.56
N CYS A 24 23.63 -15.03 0.39
CA CYS A 24 22.47 -14.57 -0.37
C CYS A 24 21.49 -15.71 -0.70
N GLY A 25 22.01 -16.90 -1.04
CA GLY A 25 21.19 -18.10 -1.24
C GLY A 25 20.47 -18.53 0.05
N GLU A 26 21.22 -18.64 1.15
CA GLU A 26 20.68 -19.01 2.46
C GLU A 26 19.61 -17.99 2.96
N LEU A 27 19.82 -16.68 2.75
CA LEU A 27 18.84 -15.64 3.08
C LEU A 27 17.56 -15.76 2.26
N ARG A 28 17.67 -16.11 0.96
CA ARG A 28 16.49 -16.34 0.10
C ARG A 28 15.65 -17.51 0.59
N GLU A 29 16.31 -18.65 0.83
CA GLU A 29 15.62 -19.84 1.36
C GLU A 29 14.93 -19.52 2.68
N PHE A 30 15.60 -18.78 3.58
CA PHE A 30 15.03 -18.37 4.85
C PHE A 30 13.81 -17.46 4.70
N ILE A 31 13.84 -16.51 3.75
CA ILE A 31 12.71 -15.62 3.45
C ILE A 31 11.55 -16.43 2.86
N ILE A 32 11.81 -17.34 1.91
CA ILE A 32 10.76 -18.19 1.31
C ILE A 32 10.08 -19.02 2.39
N GLU A 33 10.84 -19.67 3.25
CA GLU A 33 10.31 -20.50 4.35
C GLU A 33 9.46 -19.65 5.32
N GLY A 34 9.99 -18.53 5.83
CA GLY A 34 9.27 -17.69 6.77
C GLY A 34 7.97 -17.12 6.18
N VAL A 35 8.02 -16.59 4.95
CA VAL A 35 6.83 -16.04 4.26
C VAL A 35 5.83 -17.12 3.89
N SER A 36 6.26 -18.37 3.67
CA SER A 36 5.36 -19.48 3.38
C SER A 36 4.36 -19.74 4.52
N HIS A 37 4.75 -19.48 5.76
CA HIS A 37 3.92 -19.70 6.95
C HIS A 37 3.03 -18.50 7.27
N THR A 38 3.58 -17.27 7.22
CA THR A 38 2.89 -16.06 7.70
C THR A 38 2.27 -15.24 6.57
N GLY A 39 2.67 -15.50 5.32
CA GLY A 39 2.43 -14.59 4.22
C GLY A 39 3.38 -13.39 4.25
N GLY A 40 3.36 -12.58 3.19
CA GLY A 40 4.21 -11.39 3.09
C GLY A 40 4.49 -10.95 1.67
N HIS A 41 5.44 -10.02 1.52
CA HIS A 41 5.88 -9.49 0.23
C HIS A 41 7.07 -10.31 -0.28
N LEU A 42 6.80 -11.39 -1.04
CA LEU A 42 7.84 -12.37 -1.37
C LEU A 42 8.74 -11.91 -2.52
N SER A 43 8.17 -11.72 -3.72
CA SER A 43 8.96 -11.51 -4.94
C SER A 43 9.83 -10.25 -4.90
N SER A 44 9.33 -9.17 -4.27
CA SER A 44 10.09 -7.92 -4.11
C SER A 44 11.31 -8.10 -3.21
N ASN A 45 11.19 -8.87 -2.12
CA ASN A 45 12.29 -9.17 -1.21
C ASN A 45 13.35 -10.06 -1.85
N LEU A 46 12.95 -11.08 -2.58
CA LEU A 46 13.88 -11.99 -3.27
C LEU A 46 14.74 -11.27 -4.31
N GLY A 47 14.18 -10.26 -4.96
CA GLY A 47 14.89 -9.42 -5.94
C GLY A 47 15.94 -8.49 -5.33
N LEU A 48 15.86 -8.17 -4.04
CA LEU A 48 16.73 -7.20 -3.37
C LEU A 48 17.79 -7.82 -2.43
N VAL A 49 17.94 -9.13 -2.39
CA VAL A 49 18.85 -9.79 -1.44
C VAL A 49 20.29 -9.32 -1.62
N GLU A 50 20.87 -9.42 -2.83
CA GLU A 50 22.25 -8.99 -3.11
C GLU A 50 22.44 -7.49 -2.90
N LEU A 51 21.50 -6.67 -3.38
CA LEU A 51 21.57 -5.22 -3.19
C LEU A 51 21.56 -4.86 -1.70
N THR A 52 20.71 -5.49 -0.88
CA THR A 52 20.64 -5.23 0.56
C THR A 52 21.91 -5.70 1.28
N VAL A 53 22.46 -6.86 0.92
CA VAL A 53 23.75 -7.36 1.45
C VAL A 53 24.88 -6.38 1.10
N ALA A 54 24.94 -5.89 -0.14
CA ALA A 54 25.95 -4.92 -0.58
C ALA A 54 25.81 -3.57 0.15
N LEU A 55 24.56 -3.09 0.36
CA LEU A 55 24.29 -1.88 1.16
C LEU A 55 24.85 -2.03 2.58
N HIS A 56 24.58 -3.13 3.26
CA HIS A 56 25.06 -3.38 4.61
C HIS A 56 26.57 -3.65 4.70
N ARG A 57 27.21 -4.02 3.59
CA ARG A 57 28.67 -4.14 3.53
C ARG A 57 29.37 -2.78 3.44
N VAL A 58 28.75 -1.81 2.75
CA VAL A 58 29.30 -0.48 2.49
C VAL A 58 28.91 0.53 3.55
N PHE A 59 27.65 0.54 3.98
CA PHE A 59 27.10 1.50 4.93
C PHE A 59 26.99 0.92 6.35
N GLU A 60 27.02 1.78 7.35
CA GLU A 60 27.03 1.41 8.78
C GLU A 60 25.75 1.87 9.47
N VAL A 61 24.73 1.02 9.46
CA VAL A 61 23.52 1.28 10.25
C VAL A 61 23.79 1.00 11.75
N PRO A 62 23.20 1.76 12.68
CA PRO A 62 22.21 2.82 12.50
C PRO A 62 22.79 4.21 12.21
N ARG A 63 24.13 4.37 12.14
CA ARG A 63 24.78 5.67 11.86
C ARG A 63 24.35 6.19 10.49
N ASP A 64 24.67 5.45 9.43
CA ASP A 64 24.24 5.74 8.08
C ASP A 64 22.74 5.44 7.97
N LYS A 65 22.00 6.20 7.17
CA LYS A 65 20.54 6.07 7.04
C LYS A 65 20.19 5.35 5.75
N ILE A 66 19.50 4.22 5.84
CA ILE A 66 18.99 3.47 4.69
C ILE A 66 17.47 3.47 4.77
N ILE A 67 16.82 4.09 3.77
CA ILE A 67 15.37 4.23 3.68
C ILE A 67 14.90 3.43 2.48
N PHE A 68 14.03 2.45 2.69
CA PHE A 68 13.37 1.73 1.62
C PHE A 68 12.02 2.38 1.32
N ASP A 69 11.80 2.83 0.07
CA ASP A 69 10.50 3.36 -0.36
C ASP A 69 9.42 2.28 -0.20
N VAL A 70 8.24 2.65 0.29
CA VAL A 70 7.22 1.71 0.78
C VAL A 70 7.73 0.89 1.98
N GLY A 71 8.91 0.30 1.90
CA GLY A 71 9.53 -0.49 2.97
C GLY A 71 9.13 -1.97 3.02
N HIS A 72 8.31 -2.44 2.08
CA HIS A 72 7.87 -3.84 2.01
C HIS A 72 8.97 -4.82 1.59
N GLN A 73 10.05 -4.34 0.97
CA GLN A 73 11.20 -5.11 0.49
C GLN A 73 12.38 -5.13 1.49
N CYS A 74 12.11 -4.95 2.79
CA CYS A 74 13.13 -4.81 3.84
C CYS A 74 13.47 -6.12 4.59
N TYR A 75 13.01 -7.29 4.14
CA TYR A 75 13.18 -8.52 4.93
C TYR A 75 14.66 -8.91 5.10
N THR A 76 15.46 -8.84 4.05
CA THR A 76 16.91 -9.05 4.16
C THR A 76 17.56 -8.06 5.15
N HIS A 77 17.12 -6.78 5.15
CA HIS A 77 17.57 -5.78 6.12
C HIS A 77 17.21 -6.20 7.56
N LYS A 78 15.97 -6.68 7.79
CA LYS A 78 15.56 -7.21 9.11
C LYS A 78 16.42 -8.38 9.56
N LEU A 79 16.68 -9.36 8.67
CA LEU A 79 17.50 -10.51 8.96
C LEU A 79 18.93 -10.11 9.36
N LEU A 80 19.55 -9.20 8.61
CA LEU A 80 20.92 -8.73 8.85
C LEU A 80 21.07 -7.83 10.08
N THR A 81 20.00 -7.23 10.56
CA THR A 81 19.97 -6.30 11.70
C THR A 81 19.40 -6.92 12.99
N GLY A 82 19.52 -8.24 13.15
CA GLY A 82 19.30 -8.95 14.41
C GLY A 82 17.88 -9.48 14.64
N ARG A 83 16.98 -9.43 13.63
CA ARG A 83 15.57 -9.85 13.77
C ARG A 83 15.28 -11.24 13.19
N ALA A 84 16.29 -11.97 12.73
CA ALA A 84 16.11 -13.27 12.10
C ALA A 84 15.47 -14.31 13.04
N ALA A 85 15.78 -14.29 14.33
CA ALA A 85 15.23 -15.24 15.30
C ALA A 85 13.71 -15.05 15.55
N ALA A 86 13.16 -13.87 15.22
CA ALA A 86 11.72 -13.58 15.36
C ALA A 86 10.99 -13.58 14.01
N PHE A 87 11.64 -13.97 12.92
CA PHE A 87 11.08 -13.84 11.57
C PHE A 87 9.85 -14.73 11.31
N ASP A 88 9.66 -15.79 12.08
CA ASP A 88 8.47 -16.63 12.11
C ASP A 88 7.21 -15.91 12.63
N THR A 89 7.39 -14.73 13.25
CA THR A 89 6.29 -13.85 13.71
C THR A 89 5.97 -12.72 12.74
N LEU A 90 6.55 -12.74 11.54
CA LEU A 90 6.35 -11.69 10.54
C LEU A 90 4.86 -11.48 10.25
N ARG A 91 4.39 -10.22 10.37
CA ARG A 91 2.99 -9.80 10.14
C ARG A 91 1.96 -10.46 11.09
N CYS A 92 2.43 -11.15 12.13
CA CYS A 92 1.58 -11.68 13.20
C CYS A 92 1.38 -10.62 14.28
N THR A 93 0.29 -10.73 15.01
CA THR A 93 -0.02 -9.83 16.15
C THR A 93 1.12 -9.88 17.18
N ASP A 94 1.60 -8.71 17.60
CA ASP A 94 2.74 -8.52 18.50
C ASP A 94 4.09 -9.07 17.95
N GLY A 95 4.14 -9.42 16.68
CA GLY A 95 5.33 -9.90 15.98
C GLY A 95 6.01 -8.82 15.13
N LEU A 96 6.86 -9.26 14.18
CA LEU A 96 7.55 -8.34 13.27
C LEU A 96 6.60 -7.75 12.22
N SER A 97 6.74 -6.45 11.99
CA SER A 97 6.06 -5.73 10.90
C SER A 97 6.57 -6.20 9.53
N GLY A 98 5.69 -6.20 8.54
CA GLY A 98 6.05 -6.41 7.13
C GLY A 98 6.82 -5.26 6.48
N PHE A 99 7.06 -4.17 7.21
CA PHE A 99 7.74 -2.94 6.77
C PHE A 99 8.86 -2.56 7.72
N GLN A 100 9.69 -1.54 7.37
CA GLN A 100 10.58 -0.95 8.36
C GLN A 100 9.76 -0.43 9.54
N CYS A 101 10.24 -0.66 10.76
CA CYS A 101 9.56 -0.26 12.00
C CYS A 101 10.57 0.21 13.03
N ARG A 102 10.48 1.49 13.43
CA ARG A 102 11.42 2.15 14.33
C ARG A 102 11.37 1.59 15.75
N GLU A 103 10.24 1.04 16.14
CA GLU A 103 10.08 0.38 17.45
C GLU A 103 10.79 -0.97 17.50
N GLU A 104 11.02 -1.63 16.35
CA GLU A 104 11.72 -2.91 16.29
C GLU A 104 13.25 -2.77 16.34
N SER A 105 13.78 -1.72 15.71
CA SER A 105 15.25 -1.58 15.57
C SER A 105 15.67 -0.14 15.32
N PRO A 106 16.78 0.32 15.96
CA PRO A 106 17.37 1.62 15.64
C PRO A 106 17.94 1.69 14.21
N CYS A 107 18.08 0.54 13.52
CA CYS A 107 18.48 0.48 12.12
C CYS A 107 17.36 0.90 11.15
N ASP A 108 16.11 0.90 11.60
CA ASP A 108 14.96 1.38 10.85
C ASP A 108 14.76 2.88 11.11
N CYS A 109 15.41 3.72 10.32
CA CYS A 109 15.43 5.16 10.57
C CYS A 109 14.12 5.87 10.13
N TYR A 110 13.34 5.26 9.25
CA TYR A 110 12.08 5.78 8.70
C TYR A 110 11.09 4.65 8.45
N GLU A 111 9.81 4.93 8.65
CA GLU A 111 8.70 4.00 8.37
C GLU A 111 7.95 4.46 7.14
N GLY A 112 7.84 3.57 6.17
CA GLY A 112 7.12 3.84 4.93
C GLY A 112 5.69 3.31 4.96
N GLY A 113 5.30 2.60 3.91
CA GLY A 113 3.98 2.00 3.66
C GLY A 113 3.39 2.52 2.36
N HIS A 114 3.44 3.84 2.14
CA HIS A 114 3.00 4.49 0.90
C HIS A 114 4.18 4.86 0.02
N ALA A 115 4.04 4.67 -1.31
CA ALA A 115 5.08 4.93 -2.29
C ALA A 115 5.44 6.41 -2.41
N GLY A 116 6.70 6.69 -2.81
CA GLY A 116 7.18 8.02 -3.17
C GLY A 116 7.71 8.87 -2.01
N THR A 117 7.64 8.41 -0.76
CA THR A 117 8.02 9.21 0.42
C THR A 117 9.51 9.19 0.74
N SER A 118 10.24 8.17 0.28
CA SER A 118 11.64 7.91 0.66
C SER A 118 12.59 9.04 0.29
N LEU A 119 12.41 9.67 -0.87
CA LEU A 119 13.28 10.74 -1.36
C LEU A 119 13.14 12.00 -0.51
N SER A 120 11.92 12.40 -0.17
CA SER A 120 11.66 13.52 0.73
C SER A 120 12.23 13.28 2.13
N ALA A 121 12.05 12.05 2.66
CA ALA A 121 12.62 11.67 3.95
C ALA A 121 14.16 11.69 3.92
N ALA A 122 14.77 11.16 2.87
CA ALA A 122 16.22 11.16 2.69
C ALA A 122 16.77 12.59 2.60
N LEU A 123 16.11 13.49 1.86
CA LEU A 123 16.49 14.90 1.80
C LEU A 123 16.43 15.55 3.19
N GLY A 124 15.37 15.28 3.97
CA GLY A 124 15.26 15.76 5.35
C GLY A 124 16.40 15.28 6.25
N PHE A 125 16.79 14.00 6.15
CA PHE A 125 17.95 13.47 6.88
C PHE A 125 19.26 14.10 6.41
N ALA A 126 19.44 14.33 5.10
CA ALA A 126 20.62 14.99 4.56
C ALA A 126 20.76 16.44 5.05
N MET A 127 19.67 17.19 5.05
CA MET A 127 19.62 18.56 5.58
C MET A 127 19.94 18.59 7.09
N ALA A 128 19.36 17.69 7.87
CA ALA A 128 19.65 17.58 9.30
C ALA A 128 21.11 17.18 9.57
N ARG A 129 21.71 16.31 8.75
CA ARG A 129 23.14 15.98 8.79
C ARG A 129 23.99 17.23 8.58
N GLU A 130 23.75 18.01 7.50
CA GLU A 130 24.48 19.22 7.21
C GLU A 130 24.39 20.23 8.36
N ALA A 131 23.19 20.46 8.89
CA ALA A 131 22.96 21.37 10.01
C ALA A 131 23.75 20.99 11.28
N ARG A 132 24.00 19.70 11.49
CA ARG A 132 24.80 19.20 12.63
C ARG A 132 26.29 19.06 12.34
N GLY A 133 26.75 19.28 11.09
CA GLY A 133 28.11 18.98 10.65
C GLY A 133 28.41 17.47 10.67
N GLY A 134 27.39 16.63 10.51
CA GLY A 134 27.51 15.18 10.45
C GLY A 134 28.13 14.68 9.14
N LYS A 135 28.56 13.41 9.13
CA LYS A 135 29.19 12.75 7.97
C LYS A 135 28.53 11.43 7.60
N GLU A 136 27.41 11.10 8.25
CA GLU A 136 26.66 9.89 7.95
C GLU A 136 26.13 9.90 6.51
N ALA A 137 26.21 8.75 5.83
CA ALA A 137 25.60 8.58 4.53
C ALA A 137 24.07 8.50 4.64
N VAL A 138 23.37 9.06 3.65
CA VAL A 138 21.91 8.95 3.53
C VAL A 138 21.59 8.31 2.19
N VAL A 139 20.90 7.18 2.25
CA VAL A 139 20.58 6.32 1.11
C VAL A 139 19.07 6.11 1.06
N ALA A 140 18.45 6.44 -0.06
CA ALA A 140 17.07 6.08 -0.38
C ALA A 140 17.05 5.00 -1.46
N VAL A 141 16.33 3.90 -1.21
CA VAL A 141 16.08 2.82 -2.19
C VAL A 141 14.66 2.97 -2.68
N ILE A 142 14.47 3.33 -3.94
CA ILE A 142 13.16 3.54 -4.55
C ILE A 142 12.98 2.64 -5.76
N GLY A 143 11.79 2.03 -5.90
CA GLY A 143 11.44 1.23 -7.07
C GLY A 143 11.08 2.10 -8.28
N ASP A 144 11.27 1.56 -9.48
CA ASP A 144 10.95 2.21 -10.75
C ASP A 144 9.46 2.58 -10.88
N GLY A 145 8.54 1.76 -10.32
CA GLY A 145 7.12 2.10 -10.23
C GLY A 145 6.83 3.27 -9.28
N ALA A 146 7.50 3.32 -8.13
CA ALA A 146 7.33 4.38 -7.14
C ALA A 146 7.97 5.71 -7.58
N LEU A 147 9.01 5.67 -8.42
CA LEU A 147 9.64 6.87 -8.98
C LEU A 147 8.67 7.68 -9.86
N GLY A 148 7.65 7.04 -10.43
CA GLY A 148 6.58 7.70 -11.20
C GLY A 148 5.58 8.50 -10.36
N ASN A 149 5.64 8.43 -9.02
CA ASN A 149 4.75 9.15 -8.12
C ASN A 149 5.08 10.66 -8.06
N GLY A 150 4.05 11.52 -7.95
CA GLY A 150 4.20 12.97 -7.91
C GLY A 150 5.15 13.46 -6.82
N LEU A 151 5.00 12.97 -5.59
CA LEU A 151 5.86 13.32 -4.47
C LEU A 151 7.34 12.96 -4.71
N ALA A 152 7.62 11.86 -5.43
CA ALA A 152 8.99 11.51 -5.81
C ALA A 152 9.59 12.53 -6.79
N TYR A 153 8.80 13.05 -7.75
CA TYR A 153 9.23 14.12 -8.65
C TYR A 153 9.49 15.45 -7.93
N GLU A 154 8.61 15.83 -6.99
CA GLU A 154 8.80 17.01 -6.15
C GLU A 154 10.12 16.90 -5.36
N ALA A 155 10.38 15.73 -4.77
CA ALA A 155 11.62 15.48 -4.06
C ALA A 155 12.85 15.52 -4.98
N LEU A 156 12.81 14.90 -6.17
CA LEU A 156 13.90 14.94 -7.14
C LEU A 156 14.23 16.38 -7.56
N ASN A 157 13.22 17.20 -7.83
CA ASN A 157 13.39 18.60 -8.15
C ASN A 157 14.13 19.37 -7.04
N HIS A 158 13.75 19.13 -5.78
CA HIS A 158 14.40 19.80 -4.64
C HIS A 158 15.81 19.23 -4.36
N ILE A 159 16.02 17.92 -4.50
CA ILE A 159 17.34 17.28 -4.35
C ILE A 159 18.31 17.85 -5.39
N GLY A 160 17.83 18.04 -6.63
CA GLY A 160 18.63 18.61 -7.69
C GLY A 160 19.10 20.04 -7.40
N ASP A 161 18.30 20.86 -6.73
CA ASP A 161 18.66 22.21 -6.29
C ASP A 161 19.57 22.21 -5.05
N TYR A 162 19.33 21.27 -4.12
CA TYR A 162 20.05 21.18 -2.85
C TYR A 162 21.56 20.91 -3.00
N GLN A 163 21.96 20.13 -4.01
CA GLN A 163 23.38 19.89 -4.44
C GLN A 163 24.32 19.37 -3.32
N LYS A 164 23.82 18.65 -2.31
CA LYS A 164 24.61 18.03 -1.25
C LYS A 164 24.57 16.52 -1.32
N PRO A 165 25.53 15.80 -0.72
CA PRO A 165 25.62 14.35 -0.78
C PRO A 165 24.33 13.65 -0.33
N LEU A 166 23.71 12.91 -1.22
CA LEU A 166 22.57 12.03 -1.01
C LEU A 166 22.58 10.94 -2.07
N ILE A 167 22.33 9.70 -1.69
CA ILE A 167 22.40 8.55 -2.58
C ILE A 167 20.98 8.04 -2.84
N ILE A 168 20.58 8.03 -4.10
CA ILE A 168 19.33 7.43 -4.57
C ILE A 168 19.68 6.13 -5.27
N ILE A 169 19.15 5.02 -4.80
CA ILE A 169 19.22 3.71 -5.46
C ILE A 169 17.89 3.51 -6.20
N LEU A 170 17.92 3.65 -7.53
CA LEU A 170 16.77 3.31 -8.37
C LEU A 170 16.80 1.80 -8.64
N ASN A 171 15.93 1.07 -7.98
CA ASN A 171 15.74 -0.37 -8.21
C ASN A 171 14.76 -0.58 -9.36
N ASP A 172 15.29 -0.92 -10.53
CA ASP A 172 14.52 -1.17 -11.74
C ASP A 172 14.33 -2.67 -11.98
N ASN A 173 13.12 -3.16 -11.77
CA ASN A 173 12.72 -4.55 -12.06
C ASN A 173 11.56 -4.65 -13.06
N ARG A 174 11.14 -3.53 -13.69
CA ARG A 174 10.03 -3.38 -14.66
C ARG A 174 8.63 -3.57 -14.08
N MET A 175 8.51 -3.78 -12.79
CA MET A 175 7.26 -4.17 -12.16
C MET A 175 7.01 -3.33 -10.91
N SER A 176 5.81 -2.79 -10.81
CA SER A 176 5.20 -2.46 -9.52
C SER A 176 4.47 -3.71 -8.97
N ILE A 177 3.19 -3.69 -8.79
CA ILE A 177 2.38 -4.91 -8.61
C ILE A 177 2.20 -5.59 -9.97
N SER A 178 1.85 -4.83 -11.01
CA SER A 178 1.81 -5.21 -12.43
C SER A 178 2.97 -4.56 -13.20
N ALA A 179 3.02 -4.78 -14.52
CA ALA A 179 3.99 -4.09 -15.38
C ALA A 179 3.82 -2.56 -15.27
N ASN A 180 4.94 -1.85 -15.16
CA ASN A 180 4.94 -0.39 -15.05
C ASN A 180 4.43 0.28 -16.34
N VAL A 181 3.81 1.43 -16.18
CA VAL A 181 3.26 2.23 -17.28
C VAL A 181 3.90 3.62 -17.33
N GLY A 182 3.76 4.29 -18.47
CA GLY A 182 4.14 5.70 -18.64
C GLY A 182 5.48 5.94 -19.34
N ALA A 183 5.71 7.21 -19.66
CA ALA A 183 6.87 7.64 -20.46
C ALA A 183 8.21 7.45 -19.74
N LEU A 184 8.24 7.61 -18.41
CA LEU A 184 9.45 7.40 -17.62
C LEU A 184 9.89 5.93 -17.70
N HIS A 185 8.97 4.99 -17.52
CA HIS A 185 9.23 3.56 -17.67
C HIS A 185 9.81 3.23 -19.06
N ASN A 186 9.18 3.75 -20.11
CA ASN A 186 9.66 3.58 -21.49
C ASN A 186 11.07 4.17 -21.69
N SER A 187 11.40 5.27 -21.00
CA SER A 187 12.75 5.85 -21.04
C SER A 187 13.78 4.94 -20.36
N LEU A 188 13.48 4.43 -19.17
CA LEU A 188 14.34 3.48 -18.44
C LEU A 188 14.54 2.18 -19.25
N GLU A 189 13.51 1.69 -19.94
CA GLU A 189 13.62 0.52 -20.79
C GLU A 189 14.54 0.76 -21.99
N ARG A 190 14.53 1.94 -22.61
CA ARG A 190 15.47 2.32 -23.68
C ARG A 190 16.92 2.33 -23.18
N ILE A 191 17.17 2.87 -22.00
CA ILE A 191 18.49 2.87 -21.36
C ILE A 191 19.00 1.42 -21.22
N ARG A 192 18.17 0.53 -20.73
CA ARG A 192 18.47 -0.89 -20.53
C ARG A 192 18.76 -1.64 -21.83
N LEU A 193 18.03 -1.33 -22.93
CA LEU A 193 18.16 -2.01 -24.23
C LEU A 193 19.33 -1.49 -25.07
N HIS A 194 19.98 -0.39 -24.70
CA HIS A 194 21.05 0.21 -25.51
C HIS A 194 22.21 -0.75 -25.68
N ARG A 195 22.66 -0.95 -26.93
CA ARG A 195 23.73 -1.91 -27.29
C ARG A 195 25.06 -1.67 -26.54
N GLY A 196 25.30 -0.45 -26.06
CA GLY A 196 26.43 -0.08 -25.22
C GLY A 196 26.53 -0.83 -23.89
N TYR A 197 25.38 -1.20 -23.29
CA TYR A 197 25.34 -1.93 -22.01
C TYR A 197 26.08 -3.28 -22.05
N ARG A 198 25.87 -4.09 -23.11
CA ARG A 198 26.56 -5.39 -23.27
C ARG A 198 28.08 -5.25 -23.48
N SER A 199 28.52 -4.18 -24.14
CA SER A 199 29.94 -3.91 -24.43
C SER A 199 30.63 -3.25 -23.20
N ALA A 200 29.94 -2.39 -22.46
CA ALA A 200 30.43 -1.77 -21.22
C ALA A 200 30.64 -2.82 -20.11
N LYS A 201 29.77 -3.82 -19.98
CA LYS A 201 29.87 -4.90 -18.99
C LYS A 201 31.24 -5.62 -19.01
N SER A 202 31.83 -5.85 -20.16
CA SER A 202 33.15 -6.49 -20.27
C SER A 202 34.30 -5.55 -19.89
N ARG A 203 34.16 -4.25 -20.17
CA ARG A 203 35.17 -3.21 -19.87
C ARG A 203 35.14 -2.78 -18.40
N THR A 204 33.96 -2.66 -17.82
CA THR A 204 33.77 -2.35 -16.40
C THR A 204 34.34 -3.46 -15.51
N LYS A 205 34.08 -4.73 -15.86
CA LYS A 205 34.67 -5.88 -15.16
C LYS A 205 36.20 -5.91 -15.20
N ALA A 206 36.81 -5.42 -16.29
CA ALA A 206 38.26 -5.31 -16.43
C ALA A 206 38.85 -4.11 -15.63
N ALA A 207 38.14 -3.00 -15.54
CA ALA A 207 38.52 -1.82 -14.75
C ALA A 207 38.36 -2.08 -13.24
N LEU A 208 37.26 -2.71 -12.82
CA LEU A 208 36.97 -3.06 -11.43
C LEU A 208 37.96 -4.09 -10.85
N ARG A 209 38.45 -5.04 -11.67
CA ARG A 209 39.50 -6.00 -11.25
C ARG A 209 40.87 -5.37 -10.96
N ARG A 210 41.05 -4.10 -11.31
CA ARG A 210 42.31 -3.35 -11.05
C ARG A 210 42.28 -2.57 -9.73
N ILE A 211 41.20 -2.58 -8.97
CA ILE A 211 41.11 -1.94 -7.66
C ILE A 211 41.68 -2.90 -6.64
N PRO A 212 42.82 -2.56 -5.94
CA PRO A 212 43.33 -3.38 -4.87
C PRO A 212 42.41 -3.33 -3.66
N VAL A 213 42.09 -4.49 -3.10
CA VAL A 213 41.13 -4.65 -1.97
C VAL A 213 41.70 -4.23 -0.61
N VAL A 214 42.99 -3.82 -0.51
CA VAL A 214 43.65 -3.53 0.76
C VAL A 214 44.55 -2.29 0.67
N GLY A 215 44.35 -1.31 1.58
CA GLY A 215 45.37 -0.30 2.00
C GLY A 215 45.34 1.04 1.26
N ASP A 216 46.15 1.99 1.75
CA ASP A 216 46.25 3.42 1.36
C ASP A 216 46.46 3.74 -0.15
N ALA A 217 46.56 2.77 -1.01
CA ALA A 217 46.55 2.92 -2.48
C ALA A 217 45.17 3.26 -3.05
N MET A 218 44.16 3.38 -2.21
CA MET A 218 42.75 3.57 -2.57
C MET A 218 42.45 4.90 -3.29
N VAL A 219 43.15 5.98 -2.95
CA VAL A 219 42.76 7.33 -3.42
C VAL A 219 42.98 7.49 -4.94
N HIS A 220 44.09 7.01 -5.46
CA HIS A 220 44.41 7.14 -6.89
C HIS A 220 43.64 6.14 -7.78
N GLY A 221 43.26 4.97 -7.24
CA GLY A 221 42.45 3.99 -7.95
C GLY A 221 40.98 4.43 -8.11
N VAL A 222 40.43 5.16 -7.15
CA VAL A 222 39.04 5.67 -7.16
C VAL A 222 38.90 6.80 -8.17
N GLU A 223 39.88 7.70 -8.31
CA GLU A 223 39.80 8.80 -9.32
C GLU A 223 39.81 8.26 -10.76
N GLN A 224 40.65 7.26 -11.04
CA GLN A 224 40.75 6.67 -12.37
C GLN A 224 39.49 5.86 -12.73
N VAL A 225 38.91 5.18 -11.76
CA VAL A 225 37.61 4.49 -11.91
C VAL A 225 36.47 5.48 -12.07
N LYS A 226 36.46 6.61 -11.34
CA LYS A 226 35.49 7.71 -11.55
C LYS A 226 35.52 8.24 -12.99
N GLU A 227 36.69 8.48 -13.55
CA GLU A 227 36.84 9.00 -14.92
C GLU A 227 36.43 7.97 -15.96
N ASP A 228 36.78 6.72 -15.79
CA ASP A 228 36.43 5.64 -16.73
C ASP A 228 34.92 5.31 -16.66
N LEU A 229 34.30 5.36 -15.48
CA LEU A 229 32.86 5.22 -15.29
C LEU A 229 32.10 6.40 -15.90
N LYS A 230 32.57 7.64 -15.69
CA LYS A 230 31.97 8.86 -16.26
C LYS A 230 31.93 8.82 -17.79
N ARG A 231 32.97 8.32 -18.45
CA ARG A 231 33.05 8.23 -19.91
C ARG A 231 32.15 7.14 -20.52
N LEU A 232 31.84 6.10 -19.74
CA LEU A 232 31.07 4.94 -20.21
C LEU A 232 29.55 5.13 -20.12
N TYR A 233 29.04 5.93 -19.15
CA TYR A 233 27.63 5.96 -18.76
C TYR A 233 26.92 7.30 -18.95
N LEU A 234 27.61 8.38 -19.37
CA LEU A 234 27.07 9.75 -19.45
C LEU A 234 25.98 10.02 -20.49
N ARG A 235 25.51 9.04 -21.28
CA ARG A 235 24.51 9.28 -22.32
C ARG A 235 23.09 8.88 -21.97
N ASP A 236 22.88 8.07 -20.96
CA ASP A 236 21.60 7.39 -20.74
C ASP A 236 20.76 7.99 -19.60
N GLY A 237 21.35 8.78 -18.70
CA GLY A 237 20.68 9.42 -17.57
C GLY A 237 20.38 10.92 -17.75
N ALA A 238 20.24 11.42 -18.98
CA ALA A 238 20.11 12.84 -19.28
C ALA A 238 19.06 13.58 -18.44
N LEU A 239 17.92 12.96 -18.17
CA LEU A 239 16.87 13.56 -17.32
C LEU A 239 17.39 13.91 -15.92
N PHE A 240 18.10 12.99 -15.27
CA PHE A 240 18.60 13.18 -13.90
C PHE A 240 19.79 14.14 -13.87
N GLU A 241 20.67 14.07 -14.88
CA GLU A 241 21.80 15.00 -15.04
C GLU A 241 21.32 16.44 -15.26
N GLU A 242 20.28 16.66 -16.06
CA GLU A 242 19.67 17.97 -16.27
C GLU A 242 19.01 18.52 -15.00
N MET A 243 18.52 17.62 -14.12
CA MET A 243 18.05 17.99 -12.79
C MET A 243 19.18 18.23 -11.79
N GLY A 244 20.47 18.07 -12.16
CA GLY A 244 21.61 18.27 -11.28
C GLY A 244 21.97 17.04 -10.41
N ILE A 245 21.44 15.87 -10.72
CA ILE A 245 21.69 14.62 -10.01
C ILE A 245 22.63 13.75 -10.85
N THR A 246 23.79 13.41 -10.31
CA THR A 246 24.77 12.57 -11.03
C THR A 246 24.23 11.15 -11.21
N TYR A 247 24.14 10.71 -12.45
CA TYR A 247 23.63 9.39 -12.80
C TYR A 247 24.76 8.36 -12.96
N TYR A 248 24.63 7.21 -12.30
CA TYR A 248 25.48 6.02 -12.48
C TYR A 248 24.61 4.81 -12.84
N GLY A 249 25.03 4.02 -13.79
CA GLY A 249 24.35 2.78 -14.16
C GLY A 249 24.02 2.66 -15.65
N PRO A 250 23.21 1.68 -16.04
CA PRO A 250 22.62 0.67 -15.13
C PRO A 250 23.63 -0.37 -14.63
N VAL A 251 23.47 -0.80 -13.37
CA VAL A 251 24.31 -1.77 -12.64
C VAL A 251 23.54 -3.08 -12.47
N ASN A 252 24.22 -4.22 -12.54
CA ASN A 252 23.57 -5.50 -12.27
C ASN A 252 23.36 -5.68 -10.75
N GLY A 253 22.10 -5.65 -10.30
CA GLY A 253 21.69 -5.80 -8.91
C GLY A 253 21.93 -7.18 -8.30
N HIS A 254 22.37 -8.17 -9.08
CA HIS A 254 22.72 -9.52 -8.63
C HIS A 254 24.23 -9.79 -8.71
N ASP A 255 25.06 -8.80 -9.09
CA ASP A 255 26.52 -8.90 -9.09
C ASP A 255 27.09 -8.12 -7.88
N LEU A 256 27.43 -8.83 -6.80
CA LEU A 256 27.92 -8.25 -5.56
C LEU A 256 29.19 -7.42 -5.74
N GLY A 257 30.08 -7.82 -6.64
CA GLY A 257 31.30 -7.09 -6.93
C GLY A 257 31.03 -5.76 -7.63
N GLU A 258 30.11 -5.75 -8.61
CA GLU A 258 29.69 -4.53 -9.29
C GLU A 258 28.94 -3.59 -8.33
N LEU A 259 28.03 -4.12 -7.51
CA LEU A 259 27.32 -3.34 -6.48
C LEU A 259 28.27 -2.70 -5.46
N ASP A 260 29.20 -3.48 -4.89
CA ASP A 260 30.16 -2.97 -3.89
C ASP A 260 31.00 -1.81 -4.44
N ALA A 261 31.46 -1.93 -5.69
CA ALA A 261 32.27 -0.89 -6.32
C ALA A 261 31.48 0.41 -6.54
N PHE A 262 30.25 0.32 -7.10
CA PHE A 262 29.45 1.51 -7.36
C PHE A 262 28.92 2.17 -6.08
N LEU A 263 28.55 1.38 -5.08
CA LEU A 263 28.11 1.91 -3.77
C LEU A 263 29.23 2.65 -3.06
N ARG A 264 30.50 2.18 -3.15
CA ARG A 264 31.66 2.91 -2.60
C ARG A 264 31.89 4.23 -3.34
N VAL A 265 31.80 4.24 -4.67
CA VAL A 265 31.92 5.48 -5.46
C VAL A 265 30.80 6.46 -5.10
N ALA A 266 29.56 5.98 -4.96
CA ALA A 266 28.43 6.80 -4.55
C ALA A 266 28.58 7.37 -3.13
N LYS A 267 29.18 6.61 -2.21
CA LYS A 267 29.43 7.04 -0.83
C LYS A 267 30.41 8.21 -0.73
N GLU A 268 31.40 8.26 -1.62
CA GLU A 268 32.41 9.33 -1.68
C GLU A 268 31.96 10.53 -2.55
N ALA A 269 30.72 10.53 -3.05
CA ALA A 269 30.23 11.62 -3.87
C ALA A 269 29.91 12.85 -3.04
N GLU A 270 30.29 14.03 -3.53
CA GLU A 270 30.04 15.33 -2.89
C GLU A 270 28.71 15.97 -3.31
N LYS A 271 28.01 15.35 -4.27
CA LYS A 271 26.72 15.80 -4.85
C LYS A 271 25.70 14.66 -4.82
N PRO A 272 24.43 14.95 -5.05
CA PRO A 272 23.42 13.90 -5.16
C PRO A 272 23.76 12.92 -6.28
N VAL A 273 23.60 11.64 -5.99
CA VAL A 273 23.84 10.54 -6.93
C VAL A 273 22.59 9.70 -7.07
N LEU A 274 22.23 9.35 -8.32
CA LEU A 274 21.27 8.29 -8.61
C LEU A 274 22.04 7.09 -9.20
N LEU A 275 22.03 5.99 -8.47
CA LEU A 275 22.55 4.70 -8.92
C LEU A 275 21.40 3.85 -9.44
N HIS A 276 21.35 3.63 -10.76
CA HIS A 276 20.36 2.80 -11.41
C HIS A 276 20.76 1.33 -11.34
N VAL A 277 20.00 0.52 -10.61
CA VAL A 277 20.27 -0.90 -10.35
C VAL A 277 19.18 -1.75 -10.98
N ILE A 278 19.56 -2.67 -11.86
CA ILE A 278 18.64 -3.61 -12.49
C ILE A 278 18.56 -4.88 -11.65
N THR A 279 17.37 -5.22 -11.20
CA THR A 279 17.09 -6.46 -10.46
C THR A 279 16.05 -7.32 -11.18
N GLU A 280 15.88 -8.55 -10.72
CA GLU A 280 14.84 -9.48 -11.16
C GLU A 280 13.91 -9.77 -9.99
N LYS A 281 12.63 -9.38 -10.12
CA LYS A 281 11.61 -9.67 -9.12
C LYS A 281 11.41 -11.18 -8.98
N GLY A 282 11.42 -11.73 -7.76
CA GLY A 282 11.36 -13.17 -7.53
C GLY A 282 12.66 -13.93 -7.84
N HIS A 283 13.82 -13.23 -7.95
CA HIS A 283 15.11 -13.85 -8.26
C HIS A 283 15.43 -15.04 -7.38
N GLY A 284 15.82 -16.17 -7.99
CA GLY A 284 16.17 -17.41 -7.29
C GLY A 284 14.97 -18.23 -6.78
N CYS A 285 13.74 -17.89 -7.20
CA CYS A 285 12.53 -18.65 -6.89
C CYS A 285 11.75 -18.94 -8.18
N ASP A 286 11.71 -20.20 -8.60
CA ASP A 286 11.15 -20.56 -9.92
C ASP A 286 9.64 -20.25 -10.03
N PHE A 287 8.86 -20.51 -8.98
CA PHE A 287 7.42 -20.21 -8.99
C PHE A 287 7.09 -18.73 -8.79
N CYS A 288 8.07 -17.90 -8.43
CA CYS A 288 7.88 -16.44 -8.27
C CYS A 288 8.34 -15.64 -9.49
N ARG A 289 9.04 -16.26 -10.46
CA ARG A 289 9.77 -15.53 -11.51
C ARG A 289 8.86 -14.96 -12.57
N ASP A 290 7.98 -15.76 -13.13
CA ASP A 290 7.07 -15.36 -14.20
C ASP A 290 5.68 -15.03 -13.61
N ASP A 291 5.56 -13.87 -12.98
CA ASP A 291 4.36 -13.43 -12.26
C ASP A 291 3.77 -12.14 -12.86
N PRO A 292 3.17 -12.19 -14.07
CA PRO A 292 2.63 -11.02 -14.72
C PRO A 292 1.42 -10.40 -13.96
N ASP A 293 0.74 -11.20 -13.16
CA ASP A 293 -0.42 -10.77 -12.37
C ASP A 293 -0.04 -10.23 -10.99
N GLY A 294 1.24 -10.28 -10.61
CA GLY A 294 1.76 -9.77 -9.33
C GLY A 294 1.29 -10.55 -8.10
N ILE A 295 0.98 -11.83 -8.26
CA ILE A 295 0.47 -12.72 -7.21
C ILE A 295 1.47 -12.83 -6.04
N TRP A 296 2.76 -12.94 -6.38
CA TRP A 296 3.86 -13.07 -5.41
C TRP A 296 4.36 -11.72 -4.86
N HIS A 297 3.75 -10.61 -5.29
CA HIS A 297 4.02 -9.32 -4.67
C HIS A 297 3.56 -9.29 -3.21
N GLY A 298 2.30 -9.72 -2.95
CA GLY A 298 1.75 -9.85 -1.60
C GLY A 298 0.95 -11.15 -1.49
N VAL A 299 1.51 -12.17 -0.83
CA VAL A 299 0.96 -13.52 -0.78
C VAL A 299 0.56 -13.89 0.65
N GLY A 300 -0.52 -14.68 0.80
CA GLY A 300 -0.82 -15.39 2.04
C GLY A 300 0.07 -16.63 2.21
N ALA A 301 -0.23 -17.48 3.21
CA ALA A 301 0.50 -18.73 3.41
C ALA A 301 0.44 -19.65 2.18
N PHE A 302 1.53 -20.37 1.91
CA PHE A 302 1.66 -21.27 0.76
C PHE A 302 2.63 -22.41 1.09
N ASP A 303 2.69 -23.43 0.24
CA ASP A 303 3.67 -24.52 0.36
C ASP A 303 5.03 -24.04 -0.19
N ALA A 304 6.05 -24.01 0.66
CA ALA A 304 7.37 -23.44 0.35
C ALA A 304 8.09 -24.14 -0.83
N GLN A 305 7.80 -25.43 -1.07
CA GLN A 305 8.48 -26.21 -2.11
C GLN A 305 7.80 -26.07 -3.47
N SER A 306 6.47 -26.09 -3.51
CA SER A 306 5.70 -26.09 -4.75
C SER A 306 5.09 -24.75 -5.13
N GLY A 307 5.08 -23.77 -4.24
CA GLY A 307 4.35 -22.51 -4.39
C GLY A 307 2.83 -22.68 -4.36
N ARG A 308 2.31 -23.86 -4.01
CA ARG A 308 0.86 -24.12 -4.00
C ARG A 308 0.19 -23.33 -2.88
N ARG A 309 -0.82 -22.53 -3.24
CA ARG A 309 -1.61 -21.72 -2.31
C ARG A 309 -2.93 -22.39 -1.97
N PRO A 310 -3.46 -22.21 -0.75
CA PRO A 310 -4.82 -22.61 -0.41
C PRO A 310 -5.81 -21.93 -1.35
N VAL A 311 -6.81 -22.66 -1.82
CA VAL A 311 -7.92 -22.09 -2.61
C VAL A 311 -8.92 -21.51 -1.62
N ALA A 312 -9.10 -20.20 -1.63
CA ALA A 312 -10.16 -19.53 -0.88
C ALA A 312 -11.52 -19.84 -1.55
N GLY A 313 -12.48 -20.28 -0.77
CA GLY A 313 -13.88 -20.40 -1.23
C GLY A 313 -14.61 -19.07 -1.10
N GLY A 314 -15.72 -18.89 -1.85
CA GLY A 314 -16.55 -17.70 -1.80
C GLY A 314 -16.12 -16.57 -2.75
N THR A 315 -16.70 -15.39 -2.54
CA THR A 315 -16.46 -14.19 -3.35
C THR A 315 -15.99 -13.03 -2.46
N THR A 316 -15.62 -11.90 -3.06
CA THR A 316 -15.35 -10.63 -2.37
C THR A 316 -16.27 -9.54 -2.94
N GLN A 317 -16.49 -8.47 -2.18
CA GLN A 317 -17.23 -7.30 -2.70
C GLN A 317 -16.54 -6.73 -3.94
N GLY A 318 -15.20 -6.64 -3.96
CA GLY A 318 -14.44 -6.15 -5.10
C GLY A 318 -14.65 -6.99 -6.37
N LYS A 319 -14.72 -8.32 -6.25
CA LYS A 319 -15.05 -9.21 -7.39
C LYS A 319 -16.48 -8.97 -7.89
N ALA A 320 -17.44 -8.88 -7.00
CA ALA A 320 -18.83 -8.60 -7.34
C ALA A 320 -19.02 -7.23 -8.04
N ILE A 321 -18.31 -6.21 -7.55
CA ILE A 321 -18.26 -4.88 -8.15
C ILE A 321 -17.68 -4.95 -9.57
N SER A 322 -16.55 -5.67 -9.75
CA SER A 322 -15.94 -5.84 -11.08
C SER A 322 -16.85 -6.57 -12.06
N GLU A 323 -17.48 -7.66 -11.65
CA GLU A 323 -18.44 -8.40 -12.48
C GLU A 323 -19.65 -7.53 -12.86
N THR A 324 -20.12 -6.71 -11.93
CA THR A 324 -21.21 -5.75 -12.17
C THR A 324 -20.78 -4.65 -13.13
N LEU A 325 -19.58 -4.09 -12.93
CA LEU A 325 -19.00 -3.09 -13.83
C LEU A 325 -18.89 -3.63 -15.27
N MET A 326 -18.50 -4.89 -15.43
CA MET A 326 -18.43 -5.56 -16.72
C MET A 326 -19.80 -5.68 -17.41
N LYS A 327 -20.88 -5.93 -16.65
CA LYS A 327 -22.26 -5.96 -17.17
C LYS A 327 -22.69 -4.57 -17.61
N LEU A 328 -22.54 -3.57 -16.76
CA LEU A 328 -22.90 -2.18 -17.04
C LEU A 328 -22.11 -1.61 -18.24
N ALA A 329 -20.82 -1.90 -18.33
CA ALA A 329 -19.96 -1.45 -19.44
C ALA A 329 -20.28 -2.15 -20.78
N ALA A 330 -20.98 -3.28 -20.76
CA ALA A 330 -21.49 -3.91 -21.97
C ALA A 330 -22.73 -3.19 -22.53
N GLU A 331 -23.47 -2.50 -21.67
CA GLU A 331 -24.71 -1.76 -22.00
C GLU A 331 -24.45 -0.27 -22.25
N ASP A 332 -23.41 0.33 -21.62
CA ASP A 332 -23.05 1.75 -21.79
C ASP A 332 -21.57 1.90 -22.15
N GLU A 333 -21.30 2.31 -23.39
CA GLU A 333 -19.94 2.50 -23.89
C GLU A 333 -19.19 3.68 -23.27
N ARG A 334 -19.87 4.55 -22.54
CA ARG A 334 -19.27 5.70 -21.84
C ARG A 334 -18.54 5.29 -20.56
N ILE A 335 -18.74 4.05 -20.07
CA ILE A 335 -18.13 3.56 -18.84
C ILE A 335 -16.65 3.27 -19.06
N TYR A 336 -15.81 3.97 -18.32
CA TYR A 336 -14.34 3.79 -18.23
C TYR A 336 -13.96 3.24 -16.87
N ALA A 337 -12.94 2.38 -16.83
CA ALA A 337 -12.34 1.92 -15.57
C ALA A 337 -10.91 2.46 -15.43
N ILE A 338 -10.60 3.03 -14.26
CA ILE A 338 -9.32 3.67 -13.96
C ILE A 338 -8.79 3.10 -12.65
N THR A 339 -7.49 2.82 -12.59
CA THR A 339 -6.84 2.42 -11.34
C THR A 339 -5.40 2.93 -11.27
N PRO A 340 -4.91 3.37 -10.10
CA PRO A 340 -3.49 3.68 -9.91
C PRO A 340 -2.71 2.42 -9.55
N ALA A 341 -2.12 1.74 -10.57
CA ALA A 341 -1.24 0.57 -10.45
C ALA A 341 -1.83 -0.66 -9.74
N MET A 342 -3.17 -0.79 -9.67
CA MET A 342 -3.84 -1.82 -8.89
C MET A 342 -4.74 -2.75 -9.74
N THR A 343 -4.41 -2.95 -11.02
CA THR A 343 -5.24 -3.69 -11.98
C THR A 343 -5.73 -5.05 -11.46
N THR A 344 -4.81 -5.89 -10.97
CA THR A 344 -5.15 -7.21 -10.42
C THR A 344 -5.82 -7.10 -9.05
N GLY A 345 -5.28 -6.24 -8.17
CA GLY A 345 -5.80 -6.03 -6.82
C GLY A 345 -7.24 -5.51 -6.79
N ALA A 346 -7.62 -4.69 -7.78
CA ALA A 346 -8.97 -4.15 -7.95
C ALA A 346 -9.88 -5.06 -8.82
N HIS A 347 -9.45 -6.27 -9.16
CA HIS A 347 -10.19 -7.21 -10.03
C HIS A 347 -10.51 -6.66 -11.45
N LEU A 348 -9.72 -5.73 -11.98
CA LEU A 348 -9.97 -5.09 -13.29
C LEU A 348 -9.26 -5.77 -14.47
N THR A 349 -8.54 -6.87 -14.26
CA THR A 349 -7.81 -7.59 -15.31
C THR A 349 -8.70 -7.98 -16.49
N GLU A 350 -9.89 -8.51 -16.22
CA GLU A 350 -10.84 -8.91 -17.29
C GLU A 350 -11.46 -7.69 -18.00
N PHE A 351 -11.69 -6.59 -17.26
CA PHE A 351 -12.10 -5.32 -17.87
C PHE A 351 -11.04 -4.79 -18.84
N ALA A 352 -9.78 -4.77 -18.41
CA ALA A 352 -8.65 -4.33 -19.22
C ALA A 352 -8.50 -5.14 -20.51
N LYS A 353 -8.66 -6.48 -20.43
CA LYS A 353 -8.62 -7.37 -21.60
C LYS A 353 -9.76 -7.14 -22.57
N LYS A 354 -11.00 -7.00 -22.03
CA LYS A 354 -12.21 -6.88 -22.85
C LYS A 354 -12.41 -5.49 -23.44
N TYR A 355 -12.03 -4.45 -22.68
CA TYR A 355 -12.24 -3.05 -23.04
C TYR A 355 -10.94 -2.22 -22.97
N PRO A 356 -9.86 -2.58 -23.70
CA PRO A 356 -8.54 -1.96 -23.56
C PRO A 356 -8.51 -0.45 -23.86
N LYS A 357 -9.47 0.07 -24.65
CA LYS A 357 -9.59 1.51 -24.95
C LYS A 357 -10.37 2.29 -23.89
N ARG A 358 -11.02 1.59 -22.96
CA ARG A 358 -11.79 2.17 -21.86
C ARG A 358 -11.21 1.81 -20.49
N PHE A 359 -10.01 1.24 -20.49
CA PHE A 359 -9.24 0.93 -19.28
C PHE A 359 -8.00 1.82 -19.21
N ILE A 360 -7.75 2.41 -18.06
CA ILE A 360 -6.60 3.28 -17.79
C ILE A 360 -5.91 2.82 -16.51
N ASP A 361 -4.67 2.36 -16.63
CA ASP A 361 -3.77 2.27 -15.49
C ASP A 361 -2.94 3.55 -15.43
N ALA A 362 -3.12 4.32 -14.38
CA ALA A 362 -2.46 5.62 -14.20
C ALA A 362 -1.03 5.50 -13.62
N GLY A 363 -0.56 4.29 -13.28
CA GLY A 363 0.62 4.09 -12.44
C GLY A 363 0.33 4.47 -10.99
N ILE A 364 1.37 4.55 -10.14
CA ILE A 364 1.19 4.97 -8.73
C ILE A 364 0.99 6.49 -8.69
N ALA A 365 -0.21 6.94 -9.06
CA ALA A 365 -0.56 8.36 -9.25
C ALA A 365 -2.05 8.59 -8.96
N GLU A 366 -2.42 8.50 -7.69
CA GLU A 366 -3.81 8.58 -7.21
C GLU A 366 -4.43 9.94 -7.53
N GLU A 367 -3.69 11.02 -7.32
CA GLU A 367 -4.11 12.39 -7.57
C GLU A 367 -4.43 12.59 -9.06
N HIS A 368 -3.53 12.13 -9.94
CA HIS A 368 -3.72 12.18 -11.40
C HIS A 368 -4.93 11.37 -11.84
N ALA A 369 -5.12 10.16 -11.29
CA ALA A 369 -6.23 9.29 -11.64
C ALA A 369 -7.59 9.95 -11.34
N LEU A 370 -7.71 10.64 -10.21
CA LEU A 370 -8.93 11.35 -9.79
C LEU A 370 -9.23 12.56 -10.67
N VAL A 371 -8.24 13.40 -10.96
CA VAL A 371 -8.42 14.56 -11.87
C VAL A 371 -8.78 14.10 -13.28
N LEU A 372 -8.10 13.05 -13.78
CA LEU A 372 -8.40 12.44 -15.08
C LEU A 372 -9.84 11.91 -15.14
N ALA A 373 -10.29 11.21 -14.09
CA ALA A 373 -11.66 10.72 -13.99
C ALA A 373 -12.67 11.87 -14.06
N ASN A 374 -12.43 12.96 -13.32
CA ASN A 374 -13.34 14.11 -13.35
C ASN A 374 -13.40 14.77 -14.74
N ALA A 375 -12.27 14.91 -15.42
CA ALA A 375 -12.25 15.46 -16.78
C ALA A 375 -13.02 14.60 -17.79
N LEU A 376 -12.94 13.27 -17.64
CA LEU A 376 -13.76 12.33 -18.42
C LEU A 376 -15.25 12.50 -18.11
N ALA A 377 -15.64 12.65 -16.84
CA ALA A 377 -17.02 12.88 -16.44
C ALA A 377 -17.58 14.19 -17.00
N LEU A 378 -16.81 15.28 -16.93
CA LEU A 378 -17.15 16.58 -17.51
C LEU A 378 -17.21 16.57 -19.06
N SER A 379 -16.79 15.46 -19.68
CA SER A 379 -16.84 15.21 -21.13
C SER A 379 -17.85 14.11 -21.49
N ASP A 380 -18.91 13.96 -20.71
CA ASP A 380 -20.03 13.02 -20.90
C ASP A 380 -19.63 11.52 -20.82
N MET A 381 -18.45 11.19 -20.28
CA MET A 381 -18.09 9.81 -19.97
C MET A 381 -18.54 9.45 -18.55
N LYS A 382 -18.57 8.16 -18.25
CA LYS A 382 -18.91 7.62 -16.92
C LYS A 382 -17.73 6.88 -16.32
N PRO A 383 -16.78 7.56 -15.68
CA PRO A 383 -15.61 6.94 -15.11
C PRO A 383 -15.91 6.23 -13.78
N TYR A 384 -15.38 5.03 -13.65
CA TYR A 384 -15.17 4.33 -12.38
C TYR A 384 -13.68 4.37 -12.06
N VAL A 385 -13.29 4.98 -10.95
CA VAL A 385 -11.92 4.98 -10.47
C VAL A 385 -11.85 4.22 -9.15
N THR A 386 -10.95 3.22 -9.04
CA THR A 386 -10.83 2.43 -7.81
C THR A 386 -9.46 2.63 -7.17
N ILE A 387 -9.48 2.98 -5.87
CA ILE A 387 -8.32 3.30 -5.05
C ILE A 387 -8.49 2.65 -3.68
N TYR A 388 -7.42 2.15 -3.07
CA TYR A 388 -7.50 1.65 -1.68
C TYR A 388 -7.79 2.79 -0.71
N SER A 389 -8.58 2.51 0.31
CA SER A 389 -8.99 3.49 1.33
C SER A 389 -7.80 4.27 1.90
N THR A 390 -6.73 3.59 2.29
CA THR A 390 -5.52 4.25 2.80
C THR A 390 -4.82 5.11 1.75
N PHE A 391 -4.79 4.71 0.46
CA PHE A 391 -4.14 5.47 -0.61
C PHE A 391 -4.99 6.66 -1.08
N LEU A 392 -6.32 6.60 -0.91
CA LEU A 392 -7.21 7.73 -1.20
C LEU A 392 -6.89 8.97 -0.35
N GLN A 393 -6.27 8.82 0.82
CA GLN A 393 -5.80 9.94 1.64
C GLN A 393 -4.89 10.90 0.86
N ARG A 394 -4.08 10.37 -0.07
CA ARG A 394 -3.20 11.17 -0.96
C ARG A 394 -4.00 11.99 -1.97
N GLY A 395 -5.13 11.46 -2.44
CA GLY A 395 -6.02 12.12 -3.38
C GLY A 395 -7.20 12.88 -2.73
N TYR A 396 -7.17 13.14 -1.44
CA TYR A 396 -8.27 13.81 -0.73
C TYR A 396 -8.59 15.20 -1.31
N ASP A 397 -7.57 16.00 -1.62
CA ASP A 397 -7.73 17.30 -2.25
C ASP A 397 -8.47 17.18 -3.59
N GLN A 398 -8.11 16.21 -4.42
CA GLN A 398 -8.71 16.00 -5.73
C GLN A 398 -10.17 15.55 -5.62
N VAL A 399 -10.51 14.74 -4.62
CA VAL A 399 -11.92 14.39 -4.34
C VAL A 399 -12.71 15.63 -3.94
N ASN A 400 -12.16 16.45 -3.04
CA ASN A 400 -12.82 17.66 -2.54
C ASN A 400 -12.87 18.76 -3.60
N HIS A 401 -11.71 19.18 -4.09
CA HIS A 401 -11.56 20.38 -4.94
C HIS A 401 -11.93 20.12 -6.40
N ASP A 402 -11.44 19.01 -6.96
CA ASP A 402 -11.59 18.77 -8.40
C ASP A 402 -12.86 17.98 -8.75
N ILE A 403 -13.30 17.04 -7.90
CA ILE A 403 -14.50 16.24 -8.17
C ILE A 403 -15.73 16.88 -7.50
N ALA A 404 -15.78 16.94 -6.17
CA ALA A 404 -17.00 17.31 -5.45
C ALA A 404 -17.42 18.75 -5.69
N ARG A 405 -16.49 19.71 -5.64
CA ARG A 405 -16.77 21.12 -5.89
C ARG A 405 -17.29 21.39 -7.32
N MET A 406 -16.84 20.60 -8.30
CA MET A 406 -17.30 20.72 -9.68
C MET A 406 -18.54 19.89 -9.98
N GLY A 407 -18.94 18.97 -9.10
CA GLY A 407 -20.11 18.12 -9.27
C GLY A 407 -19.98 17.09 -10.40
N GLY A 408 -18.75 16.59 -10.67
CA GLY A 408 -18.53 15.61 -11.74
C GLY A 408 -19.13 14.25 -11.40
N ASP A 409 -19.76 13.61 -12.38
CA ASP A 409 -20.39 12.28 -12.25
C ASP A 409 -19.34 11.17 -12.21
N VAL A 410 -18.52 11.17 -11.17
CA VAL A 410 -17.44 10.19 -10.96
C VAL A 410 -17.87 9.15 -9.93
N VAL A 411 -17.78 7.87 -10.28
CA VAL A 411 -17.93 6.76 -9.33
C VAL A 411 -16.56 6.37 -8.79
N VAL A 412 -16.32 6.61 -7.50
CA VAL A 412 -15.07 6.26 -6.82
C VAL A 412 -15.27 4.99 -6.00
N GLY A 413 -14.62 3.90 -6.40
CA GLY A 413 -14.53 2.67 -5.61
C GLY A 413 -13.43 2.78 -4.55
N ILE A 414 -13.81 2.76 -3.27
CA ILE A 414 -12.88 2.81 -2.15
C ILE A 414 -12.69 1.39 -1.62
N ASP A 415 -11.61 0.77 -2.06
CA ASP A 415 -11.31 -0.63 -1.75
C ASP A 415 -10.51 -0.77 -0.44
N ARG A 416 -10.54 -1.93 0.19
CA ARG A 416 -9.85 -2.24 1.46
C ARG A 416 -10.27 -1.31 2.59
N CYS A 417 -11.57 -1.05 2.73
CA CYS A 417 -12.10 -0.33 3.87
C CYS A 417 -12.08 -1.18 5.15
N GLY A 418 -11.94 -0.50 6.30
CA GLY A 418 -11.90 -1.13 7.61
C GLY A 418 -10.51 -1.61 8.02
N VAL A 419 -10.45 -2.52 8.99
CA VAL A 419 -9.21 -3.12 9.50
C VAL A 419 -8.70 -4.15 8.47
N ILE A 420 -7.57 -3.86 7.85
CA ILE A 420 -6.99 -4.71 6.81
C ILE A 420 -6.18 -5.87 7.40
N GLY A 421 -5.58 -5.66 8.55
CA GLY A 421 -4.90 -6.70 9.31
C GLY A 421 -3.39 -6.70 9.12
N GLU A 422 -2.86 -7.62 8.34
CA GLU A 422 -1.44 -8.00 8.36
C GLU A 422 -0.47 -6.92 7.90
N ASP A 423 -0.92 -5.94 7.11
CA ASP A 423 -0.08 -4.81 6.64
C ASP A 423 -0.05 -3.64 7.63
N GLY A 424 -0.86 -3.70 8.68
CA GLY A 424 -0.77 -2.84 9.86
C GLY A 424 -1.08 -1.37 9.63
N VAL A 425 -0.46 -0.53 10.44
CA VAL A 425 -0.75 0.91 10.61
C VAL A 425 -0.87 1.68 9.30
N SER A 426 0.01 1.41 8.35
CA SER A 426 0.07 2.14 7.07
C SER A 426 -1.04 1.76 6.08
N HIS A 427 -1.72 0.62 6.30
CA HIS A 427 -2.70 0.08 5.35
C HIS A 427 -4.12 -0.02 5.90
N GLN A 428 -4.37 0.30 7.18
CA GLN A 428 -5.73 0.29 7.74
C GLN A 428 -6.62 1.31 7.02
N GLY A 429 -7.75 0.86 6.48
CA GLY A 429 -8.71 1.68 5.74
C GLY A 429 -9.77 2.28 6.66
N ILE A 430 -9.38 3.03 7.68
CA ILE A 430 -10.25 3.42 8.81
C ILE A 430 -10.51 4.92 8.92
N PHE A 431 -9.82 5.75 8.10
CA PHE A 431 -9.91 7.21 8.18
C PHE A 431 -10.74 7.85 7.07
N ASP A 432 -11.06 7.11 6.01
CA ASP A 432 -11.74 7.61 4.82
C ASP A 432 -13.12 8.20 5.12
N VAL A 433 -13.93 7.58 6.01
CA VAL A 433 -15.23 8.13 6.40
C VAL A 433 -15.07 9.49 7.06
N SER A 434 -14.14 9.62 8.02
CA SER A 434 -13.86 10.88 8.71
C SER A 434 -13.37 11.99 7.79
N LEU A 435 -12.65 11.63 6.73
CA LEU A 435 -12.17 12.57 5.71
C LEU A 435 -13.28 12.99 4.75
N LEU A 436 -14.17 12.06 4.38
CA LEU A 436 -15.14 12.27 3.30
C LEU A 436 -16.48 12.86 3.78
N LEU A 437 -16.95 12.52 4.98
CA LEU A 437 -18.23 13.03 5.50
C LEU A 437 -18.34 14.56 5.48
N PRO A 438 -17.29 15.36 5.75
CA PRO A 438 -17.36 16.82 5.69
C PRO A 438 -17.55 17.39 4.27
N ILE A 439 -17.20 16.64 3.19
CA ILE A 439 -17.23 17.16 1.82
C ILE A 439 -18.68 17.35 1.34
N PRO A 440 -19.12 18.55 0.94
CA PRO A 440 -20.47 18.78 0.44
C PRO A 440 -20.74 18.07 -0.90
N GLY A 441 -21.98 17.72 -1.18
CA GLY A 441 -22.43 17.27 -2.50
C GLY A 441 -22.01 15.87 -2.91
N ILE A 442 -21.32 15.09 -2.06
CA ILE A 442 -20.98 13.70 -2.36
C ILE A 442 -22.05 12.73 -1.86
N THR A 443 -22.17 11.59 -2.53
CA THR A 443 -22.85 10.40 -2.00
C THR A 443 -21.80 9.41 -1.50
N LEU A 444 -21.91 8.93 -0.25
CA LEU A 444 -21.01 7.93 0.34
C LEU A 444 -21.82 6.72 0.79
N ALA A 445 -21.50 5.54 0.26
CA ALA A 445 -22.24 4.31 0.52
C ALA A 445 -21.30 3.12 0.79
N GLN A 446 -21.82 2.11 1.51
CA GLN A 446 -21.13 0.82 1.71
C GLN A 446 -22.16 -0.32 1.82
N GLY A 447 -22.00 -1.34 1.00
CA GLY A 447 -22.85 -2.52 1.04
C GLY A 447 -22.46 -3.50 2.15
N LYS A 448 -23.47 -4.16 2.75
CA LYS A 448 -23.26 -5.20 3.78
C LYS A 448 -22.73 -6.51 3.22
N ASP A 449 -22.93 -6.74 1.91
CA ASP A 449 -22.54 -7.97 1.21
C ASP A 449 -22.27 -7.72 -0.29
N ALA A 450 -21.89 -8.77 -1.01
CA ALA A 450 -21.56 -8.71 -2.43
C ALA A 450 -22.76 -8.29 -3.30
N ALA A 451 -23.97 -8.77 -3.00
CA ALA A 451 -25.18 -8.46 -3.76
C ALA A 451 -25.60 -6.99 -3.57
N GLU A 452 -25.51 -6.46 -2.34
CA GLU A 452 -25.82 -5.06 -2.09
C GLU A 452 -24.77 -4.13 -2.71
N SER A 453 -23.48 -4.52 -2.68
CA SER A 453 -22.40 -3.75 -3.31
C SER A 453 -22.56 -3.66 -4.83
N ALA A 454 -23.05 -4.72 -5.49
CA ALA A 454 -23.41 -4.71 -6.90
C ALA A 454 -24.52 -3.69 -7.20
N ARG A 455 -25.59 -3.67 -6.40
CA ARG A 455 -26.70 -2.71 -6.52
C ARG A 455 -26.23 -1.27 -6.26
N LEU A 456 -25.39 -1.06 -5.26
CA LEU A 456 -24.83 0.26 -4.94
C LEU A 456 -23.90 0.78 -6.05
N LEU A 457 -23.15 -0.10 -6.74
CA LEU A 457 -22.40 0.31 -7.93
C LEU A 457 -23.36 0.78 -9.06
N ALA A 458 -24.42 0.01 -9.32
CA ALA A 458 -25.43 0.40 -10.31
C ALA A 458 -26.12 1.72 -9.90
N THR A 459 -26.38 1.93 -8.60
CA THR A 459 -26.88 3.20 -8.06
C THR A 459 -25.93 4.35 -8.38
N GLY A 460 -24.61 4.15 -8.20
CA GLY A 460 -23.61 5.19 -8.50
C GLY A 460 -23.65 5.65 -9.95
N PHE A 461 -23.81 4.74 -10.91
CA PHE A 461 -23.95 5.10 -12.33
C PHE A 461 -25.32 5.69 -12.72
N ALA A 462 -26.31 5.54 -11.86
CA ALA A 462 -27.65 6.12 -12.04
C ALA A 462 -27.86 7.44 -11.28
N THR A 463 -26.89 7.85 -10.45
CA THR A 463 -26.95 9.06 -9.62
C THR A 463 -26.10 10.16 -10.24
N GLU A 464 -26.62 11.39 -10.28
CA GLU A 464 -25.84 12.57 -10.65
C GLU A 464 -24.92 13.01 -9.53
N GLY A 465 -23.71 13.51 -9.89
CA GLY A 465 -22.68 13.98 -8.98
C GLY A 465 -21.78 12.88 -8.43
N PRO A 466 -20.84 13.25 -7.55
CA PRO A 466 -19.80 12.34 -7.04
C PRO A 466 -20.38 11.23 -6.18
N TYR A 467 -20.11 9.99 -6.54
CA TYR A 467 -20.57 8.81 -5.83
C TYR A 467 -19.38 7.96 -5.34
N LEU A 468 -19.27 7.77 -4.05
CA LEU A 468 -18.16 7.05 -3.41
C LEU A 468 -18.69 5.74 -2.80
N LEU A 469 -18.20 4.62 -3.31
CA LEU A 469 -18.60 3.27 -2.89
C LEU A 469 -17.47 2.60 -2.12
N ARG A 470 -17.63 2.47 -0.81
CA ARG A 470 -16.71 1.75 0.07
C ARG A 470 -16.96 0.25 0.04
N TYR A 471 -15.90 -0.56 0.10
CA TYR A 471 -16.02 -2.01 0.22
C TYR A 471 -14.75 -2.64 0.83
N SER A 472 -14.94 -3.80 1.46
CA SER A 472 -13.86 -4.55 2.11
C SER A 472 -13.22 -5.58 1.17
N LYS A 473 -12.05 -6.10 1.59
CA LYS A 473 -11.41 -7.25 0.93
C LYS A 473 -11.89 -8.62 1.45
N ASN A 474 -12.79 -8.63 2.43
CA ASN A 474 -13.16 -9.86 3.12
C ASN A 474 -13.91 -10.83 2.21
N THR A 475 -13.63 -12.11 2.38
CA THR A 475 -14.33 -13.18 1.66
C THR A 475 -15.71 -13.40 2.28
N MET A 476 -16.71 -13.55 1.43
CA MET A 476 -18.10 -13.77 1.82
C MET A 476 -18.75 -14.84 0.94
N GLN A 477 -19.98 -15.22 1.27
CA GLN A 477 -20.72 -16.20 0.48
C GLN A 477 -21.04 -15.64 -0.90
N GLU A 478 -21.03 -16.50 -1.90
CA GLU A 478 -21.50 -16.14 -3.24
C GLU A 478 -23.02 -15.88 -3.23
N GLN A 479 -23.41 -14.84 -3.93
CA GLN A 479 -24.81 -14.39 -4.05
C GLN A 479 -25.12 -14.03 -5.51
N ALA A 480 -26.37 -14.13 -5.90
CA ALA A 480 -26.79 -13.65 -7.20
C ALA A 480 -26.69 -12.11 -7.26
N LEU A 481 -25.99 -11.60 -8.28
CA LEU A 481 -25.76 -10.18 -8.46
C LEU A 481 -26.92 -9.55 -9.26
N CYS A 482 -27.52 -8.52 -8.68
CA CYS A 482 -28.56 -7.68 -9.28
C CYS A 482 -28.00 -6.28 -9.57
N THR A 483 -28.39 -5.70 -10.70
CA THR A 483 -27.99 -4.34 -11.12
C THR A 483 -29.10 -3.31 -10.95
N GLU A 484 -30.19 -3.65 -10.27
CA GLU A 484 -31.28 -2.71 -9.96
C GLU A 484 -30.78 -1.69 -8.91
N PRO A 485 -30.80 -0.38 -9.21
CA PRO A 485 -30.37 0.65 -8.31
C PRO A 485 -31.18 0.69 -7.00
N LEU A 486 -30.51 1.13 -5.93
CA LEU A 486 -31.15 1.40 -4.63
C LEU A 486 -31.48 2.90 -4.52
N PRO A 487 -32.59 3.27 -3.84
CA PRO A 487 -32.90 4.67 -3.58
C PRO A 487 -31.82 5.28 -2.69
N VAL A 488 -31.22 6.38 -3.17
CA VAL A 488 -30.16 7.10 -2.45
C VAL A 488 -30.66 7.63 -1.11
N GLY A 489 -29.83 7.51 -0.08
CA GLY A 489 -30.14 8.01 1.27
C GLY A 489 -31.19 7.16 2.01
N ARG A 490 -31.45 5.93 1.58
CA ARG A 490 -32.42 5.05 2.26
C ARG A 490 -31.72 3.87 2.92
N TRP A 491 -31.98 3.71 4.22
CA TRP A 491 -31.52 2.59 5.04
C TRP A 491 -32.47 1.41 4.98
N GLU A 492 -32.06 0.30 5.58
CA GLU A 492 -32.87 -0.91 5.66
C GLU A 492 -33.00 -1.34 7.13
N ARG A 493 -34.24 -1.39 7.63
CA ARG A 493 -34.49 -1.92 8.96
C ARG A 493 -34.60 -3.43 8.88
N LEU A 494 -33.62 -4.15 9.42
CA LEU A 494 -33.53 -5.60 9.41
C LEU A 494 -34.33 -6.21 10.55
N HIS A 495 -34.17 -5.67 11.77
CA HIS A 495 -34.83 -6.15 12.98
C HIS A 495 -35.29 -5.01 13.88
N THR A 496 -36.29 -5.30 14.75
CA THR A 496 -36.74 -4.42 15.82
C THR A 496 -36.35 -5.02 17.18
N GLY A 497 -36.20 -4.18 18.22
CA GLY A 497 -35.76 -4.66 19.53
C GLY A 497 -35.95 -3.67 20.68
N GLU A 498 -35.36 -3.98 21.84
CA GLU A 498 -35.35 -3.14 23.04
C GLU A 498 -34.42 -1.94 22.87
N MET A 499 -33.37 -2.10 22.09
CA MET A 499 -32.50 -1.04 21.57
C MET A 499 -32.20 -1.32 20.09
N THR A 500 -31.68 -0.34 19.34
CA THR A 500 -31.35 -0.51 17.93
C THR A 500 -29.87 -0.28 17.68
N VAL A 501 -29.21 -1.26 17.06
CA VAL A 501 -27.87 -1.11 16.49
C VAL A 501 -27.99 -0.59 15.07
N ILE A 502 -27.25 0.46 14.74
CA ILE A 502 -27.12 1.02 13.40
C ILE A 502 -25.71 0.68 12.91
N SER A 503 -25.62 -0.06 11.82
CA SER A 503 -24.33 -0.52 11.30
C SER A 503 -24.34 -0.51 9.77
N TYR A 504 -23.16 -0.66 9.15
CA TYR A 504 -23.00 -0.72 7.71
C TYR A 504 -21.79 -1.59 7.33
N GLY A 505 -21.73 -1.95 6.05
CA GLY A 505 -20.66 -2.81 5.56
C GLY A 505 -20.61 -4.17 6.26
N ASP A 506 -19.42 -4.74 6.39
CA ASP A 506 -19.20 -6.07 6.99
C ASP A 506 -19.69 -6.16 8.44
N PHE A 507 -19.76 -5.03 9.15
CA PHE A 507 -20.19 -5.00 10.54
C PHE A 507 -21.68 -5.29 10.70
N VAL A 508 -22.49 -5.22 9.64
CA VAL A 508 -23.86 -5.73 9.68
C VAL A 508 -23.86 -7.24 9.92
N GLY A 509 -22.91 -7.98 9.34
CA GLY A 509 -22.74 -9.41 9.58
C GLY A 509 -22.33 -9.74 11.03
N GLU A 510 -21.39 -8.98 11.59
CA GLU A 510 -21.00 -9.09 13.01
C GLU A 510 -22.19 -8.74 13.94
N ALA A 511 -22.99 -7.74 13.58
CA ALA A 511 -24.19 -7.35 14.33
C ALA A 511 -25.28 -8.44 14.28
N GLU A 512 -25.46 -9.11 13.16
CA GLU A 512 -26.38 -10.27 13.05
C GLU A 512 -25.94 -11.43 13.93
N GLU A 513 -24.64 -11.69 14.00
CA GLU A 513 -24.10 -12.73 14.89
C GLU A 513 -24.30 -12.35 16.37
N ALA A 514 -24.01 -11.11 16.74
CA ALA A 514 -24.25 -10.60 18.08
C ALA A 514 -25.75 -10.68 18.45
N ARG A 515 -26.65 -10.36 17.52
CA ARG A 515 -28.10 -10.46 17.71
C ARG A 515 -28.52 -11.89 18.06
N ARG A 516 -28.00 -12.89 17.33
CA ARG A 516 -28.28 -14.30 17.63
C ARG A 516 -27.79 -14.71 19.02
N LEU A 517 -26.63 -14.23 19.42
CA LEU A 517 -26.10 -14.48 20.77
C LEU A 517 -26.96 -13.81 21.86
N LEU A 518 -27.46 -12.60 21.61
CA LEU A 518 -28.33 -11.86 22.53
C LEU A 518 -29.72 -12.51 22.65
N GLU A 519 -30.24 -13.08 21.56
CA GLU A 519 -31.50 -13.83 21.56
C GLU A 519 -31.45 -15.03 22.51
N LEU A 520 -30.30 -15.71 22.61
CA LEU A 520 -30.09 -16.77 23.59
C LEU A 520 -30.10 -16.24 25.05
N ASP A 521 -29.75 -14.97 25.24
CA ASP A 521 -29.84 -14.29 26.54
C ASP A 521 -31.25 -13.70 26.83
N GLY A 522 -32.21 -13.89 25.91
CA GLY A 522 -33.54 -13.33 26.01
C GLY A 522 -33.62 -11.81 25.74
N ILE A 523 -32.65 -11.26 24.99
CA ILE A 523 -32.57 -9.84 24.64
C ILE A 523 -32.85 -9.67 23.15
N ALA A 524 -33.90 -8.88 22.84
CA ALA A 524 -34.24 -8.53 21.46
C ALA A 524 -33.45 -7.28 21.02
N MET A 525 -32.52 -7.44 20.09
CA MET A 525 -31.75 -6.36 19.49
C MET A 525 -32.32 -5.97 18.12
N GLY A 526 -32.67 -4.70 17.96
CA GLY A 526 -32.98 -4.10 16.67
C GLY A 526 -31.71 -3.90 15.84
N LEU A 527 -31.84 -3.98 14.52
CA LEU A 527 -30.71 -3.78 13.60
C LEU A 527 -31.15 -2.99 12.37
N VAL A 528 -30.34 -1.97 12.02
CA VAL A 528 -30.51 -1.14 10.83
C VAL A 528 -29.22 -1.21 10.00
N ASN A 529 -29.33 -1.51 8.70
CA ASN A 529 -28.27 -1.40 7.73
C ASN A 529 -28.24 0.02 7.16
N ALA A 530 -27.27 0.82 7.60
CA ALA A 530 -27.09 2.22 7.19
C ALA A 530 -26.22 2.30 5.91
N ARG A 531 -26.64 1.63 4.83
CA ARG A 531 -25.90 1.49 3.56
C ARG A 531 -25.48 2.81 2.90
N PHE A 532 -26.14 3.93 3.21
CA PHE A 532 -25.76 5.28 2.83
C PHE A 532 -25.32 6.06 4.06
N LEU A 533 -24.06 6.45 4.07
CA LEU A 533 -23.48 7.26 5.14
C LEU A 533 -23.74 8.74 4.88
N LYS A 534 -23.81 9.10 3.57
CA LYS A 534 -24.12 10.46 3.10
C LYS A 534 -24.77 10.41 1.73
N PRO A 535 -25.97 11.02 1.54
CA PRO A 535 -26.83 11.46 2.63
C PRO A 535 -27.28 10.26 3.46
N PHE A 536 -27.36 10.42 4.78
CA PHE A 536 -27.95 9.39 5.63
C PHE A 536 -29.48 9.50 5.63
N ASP A 537 -30.18 8.45 6.05
CA ASP A 537 -31.64 8.39 6.07
C ASP A 537 -32.22 9.18 7.26
N THR A 538 -32.55 10.45 7.03
CA THR A 538 -33.11 11.33 8.06
C THR A 538 -34.49 10.88 8.53
N GLU A 539 -35.34 10.32 7.64
CA GLU A 539 -36.67 9.82 8.02
C GLU A 539 -36.58 8.62 8.95
N MET A 540 -35.69 7.66 8.64
CA MET A 540 -35.43 6.51 9.50
C MET A 540 -34.83 6.97 10.83
N MET A 541 -33.87 7.89 10.81
CA MET A 541 -33.24 8.39 12.04
C MET A 541 -34.25 9.13 12.93
N ASP A 542 -35.09 9.98 12.37
CA ASP A 542 -36.16 10.67 13.12
C ASP A 542 -37.16 9.68 13.72
N ALA A 543 -37.53 8.62 12.98
CA ALA A 543 -38.38 7.56 13.50
C ALA A 543 -37.73 6.81 14.67
N LEU A 544 -36.44 6.48 14.57
CA LEU A 544 -35.66 5.81 15.64
C LEU A 544 -35.55 6.70 16.90
N LEU A 545 -35.31 8.00 16.72
CA LEU A 545 -35.28 8.96 17.84
C LEU A 545 -36.64 9.08 18.52
N ALA A 546 -37.74 9.07 17.75
CA ALA A 546 -39.11 9.12 18.27
C ALA A 546 -39.50 7.84 19.03
N GLU A 547 -38.92 6.69 18.77
CA GLU A 547 -39.11 5.46 19.55
C GLU A 547 -38.57 5.58 20.97
N GLY A 548 -37.64 6.51 21.26
CA GLY A 548 -37.07 6.75 22.58
C GLY A 548 -36.20 5.61 23.13
N LYS A 549 -35.88 4.59 22.31
CA LYS A 549 -35.06 3.47 22.69
C LYS A 549 -33.58 3.78 22.45
N PRO A 550 -32.64 3.26 23.28
CA PRO A 550 -31.21 3.49 23.06
C PRO A 550 -30.78 3.09 21.65
N LEU A 551 -29.92 3.90 21.04
CA LEU A 551 -29.28 3.65 19.76
C LEU A 551 -27.79 3.40 19.98
N LEU A 552 -27.22 2.41 19.28
CA LEU A 552 -25.79 2.15 19.27
C LEU A 552 -25.31 2.12 17.82
N ILE A 553 -24.47 3.07 17.43
CA ILE A 553 -23.81 3.07 16.14
C ILE A 553 -22.57 2.17 16.24
N TYR A 554 -22.53 1.13 15.42
CA TYR A 554 -21.47 0.13 15.41
C TYR A 554 -20.76 0.15 14.06
N GLU A 555 -19.50 0.63 14.07
CA GLU A 555 -18.78 0.94 12.82
C GLU A 555 -17.28 0.62 12.86
N GLU A 556 -16.73 0.16 11.73
CA GLU A 556 -15.32 -0.22 11.55
C GLU A 556 -14.49 0.96 11.00
N VAL A 557 -14.56 2.10 11.67
CA VAL A 557 -13.80 3.31 11.35
C VAL A 557 -13.39 4.02 12.62
N ALA A 558 -12.54 5.03 12.52
CA ALA A 558 -12.18 5.87 13.65
C ALA A 558 -13.44 6.48 14.30
N ALA A 559 -13.56 6.41 15.62
CA ALA A 559 -14.71 6.94 16.36
C ALA A 559 -14.91 8.45 16.12
N ILE A 560 -13.80 9.18 15.94
CA ILE A 560 -13.81 10.63 15.68
C ILE A 560 -14.11 10.87 14.19
N GLY A 561 -15.24 11.55 13.94
CA GLY A 561 -15.66 11.90 12.58
C GLY A 561 -16.30 10.75 11.78
N GLY A 562 -16.62 9.62 12.41
CA GLY A 562 -17.41 8.55 11.81
C GLY A 562 -18.90 8.90 11.72
N LEU A 563 -19.71 7.97 11.17
CA LEU A 563 -21.16 8.11 11.10
C LEU A 563 -21.76 8.32 12.49
N GLY A 564 -21.25 7.63 13.51
CA GLY A 564 -21.68 7.78 14.89
C GLY A 564 -21.59 9.22 15.41
N SER A 565 -20.48 9.91 15.13
CA SER A 565 -20.30 11.32 15.48
C SER A 565 -21.35 12.21 14.80
N LEU A 566 -21.63 11.97 13.51
CA LEU A 566 -22.64 12.71 12.75
C LEU A 566 -24.06 12.50 13.32
N LEU A 567 -24.42 11.26 13.65
CA LEU A 567 -25.74 10.93 14.17
C LEU A 567 -25.94 11.43 15.62
N GLN A 568 -24.91 11.47 16.45
CA GLN A 568 -24.94 12.12 17.76
C GLN A 568 -25.20 13.63 17.63
N GLN A 569 -24.49 14.30 16.70
CA GLN A 569 -24.72 15.71 16.41
C GLN A 569 -26.17 15.94 15.93
N TYR A 570 -26.64 15.11 14.99
CA TYR A 570 -28.00 15.20 14.48
C TYR A 570 -29.09 15.04 15.56
N ALA A 571 -28.90 14.11 16.50
CA ALA A 571 -29.79 13.92 17.64
C ALA A 571 -29.78 15.13 18.58
N ALA A 572 -28.61 15.70 18.84
CA ALA A 572 -28.46 16.89 19.68
C ALA A 572 -29.13 18.13 19.06
N GLU A 573 -29.02 18.35 17.76
CA GLU A 573 -29.69 19.45 17.03
C GLU A 573 -31.21 19.36 17.07
N ARG A 574 -31.78 18.19 17.41
CA ARG A 574 -33.22 17.94 17.59
C ARG A 574 -33.67 17.90 19.06
N ASP A 575 -32.79 18.27 19.98
CA ASP A 575 -33.05 18.18 21.41
C ASP A 575 -33.55 16.78 21.84
N SER A 576 -33.17 15.73 21.12
CA SER A 576 -33.60 14.36 21.42
C SER A 576 -33.07 13.90 22.77
N LYS A 577 -33.94 13.21 23.54
CA LYS A 577 -33.57 12.55 24.79
C LYS A 577 -33.16 11.09 24.62
N THR A 578 -33.26 10.56 23.41
CA THR A 578 -32.86 9.20 23.07
C THR A 578 -31.34 9.05 23.21
N PRO A 579 -30.85 8.13 24.05
CA PRO A 579 -29.42 7.89 24.15
C PRO A 579 -28.84 7.38 22.83
N VAL A 580 -27.78 8.04 22.34
CA VAL A 580 -27.06 7.67 21.13
C VAL A 580 -25.61 7.37 21.49
N HIS A 581 -25.25 6.09 21.44
CA HIS A 581 -23.92 5.58 21.77
C HIS A 581 -23.16 5.21 20.50
N VAL A 582 -21.83 5.16 20.60
CA VAL A 582 -20.93 4.76 19.49
C VAL A 582 -19.98 3.67 19.97
N LEU A 583 -19.89 2.60 19.20
CA LEU A 583 -18.90 1.55 19.34
C LEU A 583 -18.11 1.48 18.02
N ALA A 584 -16.89 2.00 18.04
CA ALA A 584 -16.04 2.19 16.88
C ALA A 584 -14.57 2.00 17.25
N LEU A 585 -13.67 2.13 16.28
CA LEU A 585 -12.24 1.97 16.51
C LEU A 585 -11.71 3.08 17.45
N PRO A 586 -10.90 2.71 18.46
CA PRO A 586 -10.37 3.66 19.43
C PRO A 586 -9.35 4.63 18.79
N ASP A 587 -9.16 5.80 19.40
CA ASP A 587 -8.18 6.82 18.99
C ASP A 587 -6.75 6.37 19.35
N ARG A 588 -6.25 5.40 18.61
CA ARG A 588 -4.87 4.88 18.65
C ARG A 588 -4.49 4.18 17.37
N TRP A 589 -3.20 4.04 17.10
CA TRP A 589 -2.72 3.25 15.97
C TRP A 589 -3.07 1.77 16.13
N ILE A 590 -3.57 1.15 15.05
CA ILE A 590 -3.91 -0.28 15.01
C ILE A 590 -2.78 -0.99 14.27
N TYR A 591 -1.95 -1.69 15.02
CA TYR A 591 -0.79 -2.42 14.49
C TYR A 591 -1.23 -3.65 13.67
N HIS A 592 -0.24 -4.31 13.07
CA HIS A 592 -0.46 -5.48 12.22
C HIS A 592 -0.91 -6.71 13.02
N GLY A 593 -1.62 -7.61 12.34
CA GLY A 593 -2.13 -8.85 12.89
C GLY A 593 -3.30 -9.38 12.07
N LYS A 594 -3.83 -10.54 12.44
CA LYS A 594 -5.03 -11.07 11.80
C LYS A 594 -6.24 -10.21 12.16
N ARG A 595 -7.00 -9.73 11.16
CA ARG A 595 -8.17 -8.83 11.35
C ARG A 595 -9.09 -9.30 12.50
N ARG A 596 -9.49 -10.58 12.50
CA ARG A 596 -10.40 -11.12 13.51
C ARG A 596 -9.84 -11.02 14.94
N GLU A 597 -8.54 -11.23 15.11
CA GLU A 597 -7.86 -11.09 16.40
C GLU A 597 -7.79 -9.62 16.84
N LEU A 598 -7.49 -8.71 15.91
CA LEU A 598 -7.45 -7.28 16.19
C LEU A 598 -8.82 -6.76 16.62
N LEU A 599 -9.90 -7.13 15.93
CA LEU A 599 -11.27 -6.77 16.31
C LEU A 599 -11.63 -7.30 17.70
N ARG A 600 -11.31 -8.56 18.00
CA ARG A 600 -11.54 -9.16 19.33
C ARG A 600 -10.80 -8.41 20.44
N ARG A 601 -9.53 -8.01 20.22
CA ARG A 601 -8.75 -7.23 21.20
C ARG A 601 -9.30 -5.84 21.46
N MET A 602 -10.13 -5.34 20.58
CA MET A 602 -10.78 -4.04 20.69
C MET A 602 -12.24 -4.13 21.13
N ASP A 603 -12.74 -5.33 21.48
CA ASP A 603 -14.15 -5.58 21.76
C ASP A 603 -15.08 -5.16 20.59
N LEU A 604 -14.60 -5.32 19.35
CA LEU A 604 -15.30 -4.93 18.11
C LEU A 604 -15.72 -6.14 17.25
N ASP A 605 -15.68 -7.35 17.80
CA ASP A 605 -16.32 -8.54 17.22
C ASP A 605 -17.76 -8.72 17.75
N ALA A 606 -18.45 -9.74 17.28
CA ALA A 606 -19.81 -10.04 17.72
C ALA A 606 -19.95 -10.21 19.24
N ALA A 607 -18.92 -10.77 19.91
CA ALA A 607 -18.91 -10.94 21.37
C ALA A 607 -18.76 -9.59 22.09
N GLY A 608 -17.92 -8.71 21.59
CA GLY A 608 -17.75 -7.34 22.10
C GLY A 608 -19.03 -6.52 21.94
N LEU A 609 -19.69 -6.61 20.77
CA LEU A 609 -20.97 -5.95 20.55
C LEU A 609 -22.06 -6.50 21.51
N ARG A 610 -22.14 -7.84 21.71
CA ARG A 610 -23.05 -8.43 22.70
C ARG A 610 -22.82 -7.87 24.09
N LYS A 611 -21.56 -7.76 24.53
CA LYS A 611 -21.18 -7.16 25.82
C LYS A 611 -21.66 -5.71 25.93
N ALA A 612 -21.37 -4.89 24.92
CA ALA A 612 -21.78 -3.47 24.90
C ALA A 612 -23.31 -3.30 24.97
N VAL A 613 -24.06 -4.10 24.22
CA VAL A 613 -25.54 -4.08 24.25
C VAL A 613 -26.07 -4.43 25.64
N ARG A 614 -25.52 -5.46 26.30
CA ARG A 614 -25.92 -5.86 27.65
C ARG A 614 -25.64 -4.77 28.69
N GLU A 615 -24.45 -4.18 28.62
CA GLU A 615 -24.05 -3.07 29.51
C GLU A 615 -24.98 -1.87 29.36
N LEU A 616 -25.33 -1.49 28.12
CA LEU A 616 -26.23 -0.38 27.83
C LEU A 616 -27.67 -0.63 28.31
N LEU A 617 -28.11 -1.89 28.34
CA LEU A 617 -29.42 -2.29 28.87
C LEU A 617 -29.40 -2.60 30.36
N GLY A 618 -28.24 -2.50 31.04
CA GLY A 618 -28.08 -2.81 32.45
C GLY A 618 -28.24 -4.29 32.83
N ARG A 619 -27.84 -5.18 31.92
CA ARG A 619 -27.98 -6.65 32.02
C ARG A 619 -26.69 -7.41 31.93
#